data_a3b98c88bbeecee271f6f7ee51d09428
#
_entry.id   a3b98c88bbeecee271f6f7ee51d09428
#
_cell.length_a   1.000
_cell.length_b   1.000
_cell.length_c   1.000
_cell.angle_alpha   90.00
_cell.angle_beta   90.00
_cell.angle_gamma   90.00
#
_symmetry.space_group_name_H-M   'P 1'
#
loop_
_entity.id
_entity.type
_entity.pdbx_description
1 polymer ?
#
loop_
_entity_poly.entity_id
_entity_poly.type
_entity_poly.pdbx_seq_one_letter_code
_entity_poly.pdbx_strand_id
1 'polypeptide(L)'
;MGQLLGGTTNQQAGGSFASTDVPTEEARELFREVDVENSHAFHETLNSKRFLRSAATDNFEQFLLEFSIPIERYVNAMLQRFHSVRVAVFVHPTYTKVANTGPAHIPPFSPVLRTRLIAVLRKHAIPQFIHDVLETLRSRHATFMRESSGLRLESIRMGDIQVTKVEHMAYAGRAYTELPEFLSKKKAIINVHNNDNRCFGYALLSSLHPATNHVSRRAQYDPFFAVHPALNELEYPVEIDQFEHVEAQINIPFNVYTFCDDDGRARYPLYISRENPDTGIDLLFRDG
;
A
#
# COMPACT_ATOMS: atom_id res chain seq x y z
N MET A 1 30.23 -32.27 50.75
CA MET A 1 28.84 -32.60 51.03
C MET A 1 28.02 -31.41 50.57
N GLY A 2 27.26 -31.38 49.60
CA GLY A 2 26.33 -32.27 48.98
C GLY A 2 25.27 -31.43 48.38
N GLN A 3 25.05 -31.68 47.07
CA GLN A 3 23.81 -31.70 46.30
C GLN A 3 23.10 -30.38 46.06
N LEU A 4 23.08 -29.84 44.76
CA LEU A 4 22.29 -30.24 43.60
C LEU A 4 20.77 -30.28 43.80
N LEU A 5 20.08 -29.41 43.04
CA LEU A 5 18.77 -29.59 42.39
C LEU A 5 18.36 -28.20 41.86
N GLY A 6 18.03 -27.89 40.68
CA GLY A 6 17.40 -28.58 39.58
C GLY A 6 16.64 -27.50 38.83
N GLY A 7 17.12 -27.10 37.62
CA GLY A 7 16.46 -26.08 36.79
C GLY A 7 15.25 -26.68 36.11
N THR A 8 14.20 -25.91 36.00
CA THR A 8 13.10 -26.11 35.06
C THR A 8 13.16 -25.04 34.00
N THR A 9 13.65 -25.42 32.85
CA THR A 9 13.57 -24.67 31.60
C THR A 9 12.13 -24.65 31.11
N ASN A 10 11.56 -23.48 31.07
CA ASN A 10 10.28 -23.23 30.39
C ASN A 10 10.57 -23.02 28.90
N GLN A 11 10.37 -24.07 28.10
CA GLN A 11 10.35 -23.99 26.64
C GLN A 11 9.05 -23.29 26.22
N GLN A 12 9.16 -22.05 25.79
CA GLN A 12 8.11 -21.43 24.99
C GLN A 12 8.14 -22.09 23.60
N ALA A 13 7.05 -22.77 23.29
CA ALA A 13 6.78 -23.30 21.98
C ALA A 13 6.54 -22.13 21.01
N GLY A 14 7.57 -21.77 20.25
CA GLY A 14 7.44 -20.98 19.04
C GLY A 14 6.68 -21.79 18.02
N GLY A 15 5.42 -21.47 17.78
CA GLY A 15 4.63 -22.01 16.69
C GLY A 15 5.26 -21.57 15.36
N SER A 16 6.06 -22.43 14.76
CA SER A 16 6.48 -22.35 13.38
C SER A 16 5.23 -22.50 12.53
N PHE A 17 4.76 -21.41 11.94
CA PHE A 17 3.83 -21.50 10.81
C PHE A 17 4.55 -22.22 9.68
N ALA A 18 4.16 -23.45 9.43
CA ALA A 18 4.61 -24.21 8.29
C ALA A 18 4.23 -23.40 7.04
N SER A 19 5.23 -22.83 6.39
CA SER A 19 5.15 -22.37 5.00
C SER A 19 4.76 -23.60 4.17
N THR A 20 3.53 -23.64 3.69
CA THR A 20 3.14 -24.58 2.65
C THR A 20 3.78 -24.08 1.37
N ASP A 21 5.03 -24.49 1.15
CA ASP A 21 5.74 -24.27 -0.11
C ASP A 21 5.02 -25.07 -1.21
N VAL A 22 4.09 -24.41 -1.88
CA VAL A 22 3.64 -24.85 -3.20
C VAL A 22 4.80 -24.54 -4.16
N PRO A 23 5.37 -25.52 -4.88
CA PRO A 23 6.50 -25.28 -5.76
C PRO A 23 6.13 -24.23 -6.79
N THR A 24 6.98 -23.23 -6.94
CA THR A 24 6.76 -22.03 -7.78
C THR A 24 6.49 -22.35 -9.26
N GLU A 25 6.86 -23.52 -9.70
CA GLU A 25 6.72 -24.00 -11.09
C GLU A 25 5.32 -24.59 -11.35
N GLU A 26 4.78 -25.39 -10.43
CA GLU A 26 3.39 -25.88 -10.51
C GLU A 26 2.37 -24.74 -10.42
N ALA A 27 2.67 -23.70 -9.64
CA ALA A 27 1.80 -22.54 -9.53
C ALA A 27 1.80 -21.66 -10.79
N ARG A 28 2.86 -21.72 -11.61
CA ARG A 28 2.89 -21.04 -12.92
C ARG A 28 1.94 -21.66 -13.94
N GLU A 29 1.69 -22.95 -13.82
CA GLU A 29 0.76 -23.68 -14.69
C GLU A 29 -0.70 -23.54 -14.24
N LEU A 30 -0.93 -23.22 -12.94
CA LEU A 30 -2.28 -23.11 -12.39
C LEU A 30 -3.06 -21.91 -12.94
N PHE A 31 -2.40 -20.80 -13.25
CA PHE A 31 -3.05 -19.57 -13.73
C PHE A 31 -2.48 -19.15 -15.08
N ARG A 32 -3.37 -18.95 -16.03
CA ARG A 32 -3.05 -18.34 -17.32
C ARG A 32 -3.39 -16.85 -17.28
N GLU A 33 -2.46 -16.01 -17.71
CA GLU A 33 -2.70 -14.59 -17.94
C GLU A 33 -3.54 -14.38 -19.20
N VAL A 34 -4.49 -13.47 -19.12
CA VAL A 34 -5.33 -13.03 -20.24
C VAL A 34 -5.37 -11.51 -20.23
N ASP A 35 -5.12 -10.90 -21.37
CA ASP A 35 -5.24 -9.45 -21.50
C ASP A 35 -6.71 -9.05 -21.38
N VAL A 36 -6.97 -8.00 -20.61
CA VAL A 36 -8.29 -7.41 -20.50
C VAL A 36 -8.44 -6.37 -21.61
N GLU A 37 -9.45 -6.48 -22.43
CA GLU A 37 -9.80 -5.42 -23.41
C GLU A 37 -9.96 -4.10 -22.63
N ASN A 38 -9.29 -3.04 -23.10
CA ASN A 38 -9.17 -1.71 -22.45
C ASN A 38 -8.19 -1.64 -21.26
N SER A 39 -7.21 -2.53 -21.17
CA SER A 39 -6.19 -2.50 -20.13
C SER A 39 -5.30 -1.24 -20.12
N HIS A 40 -5.38 -0.41 -21.15
CA HIS A 40 -4.58 0.82 -21.34
C HIS A 40 -5.41 2.11 -21.34
N ALA A 41 -6.54 2.10 -20.61
CA ALA A 41 -7.31 3.32 -20.39
C ALA A 41 -6.50 4.33 -19.56
N PHE A 42 -6.68 5.63 -19.84
CA PHE A 42 -5.99 6.73 -19.17
C PHE A 42 -4.46 6.77 -19.33
N HIS A 43 -3.99 7.01 -20.58
CA HIS A 43 -2.59 7.32 -20.88
C HIS A 43 -1.56 6.36 -20.26
N GLU A 44 -1.77 5.04 -20.38
CA GLU A 44 -0.88 3.98 -19.86
C GLU A 44 -0.72 3.94 -18.32
N THR A 45 -1.51 4.70 -17.56
CA THR A 45 -1.40 4.71 -16.09
C THR A 45 -2.08 3.51 -15.44
N LEU A 46 -3.11 2.93 -16.08
CA LEU A 46 -3.84 1.77 -15.59
C LEU A 46 -3.42 0.51 -16.34
N ASN A 47 -2.86 -0.45 -15.63
CA ASN A 47 -2.53 -1.77 -16.14
C ASN A 47 -3.42 -2.81 -15.47
N SER A 48 -4.22 -3.53 -16.25
CA SER A 48 -5.09 -4.59 -15.77
C SER A 48 -4.71 -5.92 -16.38
N LYS A 49 -4.62 -6.95 -15.54
CA LYS A 49 -4.38 -8.33 -15.98
C LYS A 49 -5.43 -9.25 -15.34
N ARG A 50 -5.94 -10.14 -16.15
CA ARG A 50 -6.82 -11.22 -15.74
C ARG A 50 -6.05 -12.51 -15.64
N PHE A 51 -6.34 -13.26 -14.59
CA PHE A 51 -5.74 -14.56 -14.32
C PHE A 51 -6.84 -15.61 -14.25
N LEU A 52 -6.76 -16.59 -15.13
CA LEU A 52 -7.70 -17.71 -15.20
C LEU A 52 -7.01 -18.96 -14.67
N ARG A 53 -7.55 -19.52 -13.60
CA ARG A 53 -7.14 -20.83 -13.08
C ARG A 53 -7.51 -21.92 -14.09
N SER A 54 -6.64 -22.91 -14.23
CA SER A 54 -6.81 -24.05 -15.18
C SER A 54 -8.13 -24.79 -14.96
N ALA A 55 -8.50 -25.03 -13.69
CA ALA A 55 -9.77 -25.63 -13.31
C ALA A 55 -10.48 -24.75 -12.26
N ALA A 56 -11.80 -24.70 -12.26
CA ALA A 56 -12.57 -24.05 -11.21
C ALA A 56 -12.43 -24.82 -9.89
N THR A 57 -12.53 -24.10 -8.76
CA THR A 57 -12.58 -24.70 -7.41
C THR A 57 -13.77 -24.11 -6.66
N ASP A 58 -14.36 -24.88 -5.75
CA ASP A 58 -15.36 -24.46 -4.79
C ASP A 58 -14.76 -24.10 -3.43
N ASN A 59 -13.46 -24.14 -3.31
CA ASN A 59 -12.72 -23.78 -2.11
C ASN A 59 -12.12 -22.37 -2.26
N PHE A 60 -12.74 -21.39 -1.58
CA PHE A 60 -12.33 -19.99 -1.62
C PHE A 60 -10.93 -19.76 -1.06
N GLU A 61 -10.58 -20.43 0.05
CA GLU A 61 -9.27 -20.31 0.69
C GLU A 61 -8.16 -20.86 -0.19
N GLN A 62 -8.41 -22.03 -0.79
CA GLN A 62 -7.45 -22.62 -1.73
C GLN A 62 -7.21 -21.68 -2.91
N PHE A 63 -8.28 -21.10 -3.49
CA PHE A 63 -8.14 -20.16 -4.58
C PHE A 63 -7.31 -18.94 -4.17
N LEU A 64 -7.56 -18.35 -3.00
CA LEU A 64 -6.83 -17.17 -2.53
C LEU A 64 -5.35 -17.47 -2.31
N LEU A 65 -5.02 -18.60 -1.68
CA LEU A 65 -3.63 -19.01 -1.46
C LEU A 65 -2.88 -19.18 -2.78
N GLU A 66 -3.49 -19.87 -3.74
CA GLU A 66 -2.90 -20.08 -5.05
C GLU A 66 -2.81 -18.77 -5.84
N PHE A 67 -3.82 -17.88 -5.73
CA PHE A 67 -3.87 -16.60 -6.44
C PHE A 67 -2.89 -15.58 -5.86
N SER A 68 -2.41 -15.74 -4.63
CA SER A 68 -1.36 -14.90 -4.05
C SER A 68 -0.08 -14.89 -4.89
N ILE A 69 0.23 -16.01 -5.55
CA ILE A 69 1.45 -16.18 -6.36
C ILE A 69 1.44 -15.29 -7.61
N PRO A 70 0.40 -15.32 -8.48
CA PRO A 70 0.32 -14.37 -9.59
C PRO A 70 0.20 -12.91 -9.12
N ILE A 71 -0.43 -12.64 -7.95
CA ILE A 71 -0.45 -11.28 -7.38
C ILE A 71 0.98 -10.83 -7.08
N GLU A 72 1.74 -11.60 -6.34
CA GLU A 72 3.13 -11.28 -5.99
C GLU A 72 3.98 -11.04 -7.23
N ARG A 73 3.92 -11.97 -8.19
CA ARG A 73 4.69 -11.90 -9.43
C ARG A 73 4.36 -10.62 -10.23
N TYR A 74 3.07 -10.33 -10.41
CA TYR A 74 2.63 -9.20 -11.21
C TYR A 74 2.97 -7.87 -10.53
N VAL A 75 2.74 -7.74 -9.23
CA VAL A 75 3.09 -6.54 -8.46
C VAL A 75 4.59 -6.30 -8.45
N ASN A 76 5.40 -7.36 -8.29
CA ASN A 76 6.87 -7.26 -8.40
C ASN A 76 7.30 -6.72 -9.77
N ALA A 77 6.73 -7.24 -10.86
CA ALA A 77 7.04 -6.79 -12.22
C ALA A 77 6.64 -5.31 -12.42
N MET A 78 5.49 -4.90 -11.89
CA MET A 78 5.04 -3.51 -11.99
C MET A 78 5.88 -2.57 -11.14
N LEU A 79 6.35 -2.97 -9.97
CA LEU A 79 7.28 -2.18 -9.15
C LEU A 79 8.67 -2.03 -9.80
N GLN A 80 9.11 -3.02 -10.59
CA GLN A 80 10.33 -2.88 -11.38
C GLN A 80 10.19 -1.83 -12.49
N ARG A 81 8.97 -1.71 -13.04
CA ARG A 81 8.68 -0.76 -14.12
C ARG A 81 8.38 0.64 -13.61
N PHE A 82 7.67 0.78 -12.48
CA PHE A 82 7.07 2.04 -12.03
C PHE A 82 7.54 2.51 -10.64
N HIS A 83 8.46 1.79 -10.00
CA HIS A 83 8.99 2.06 -8.66
C HIS A 83 7.94 2.05 -7.54
N SER A 84 6.77 2.64 -7.76
CA SER A 84 5.64 2.62 -6.83
C SER A 84 4.32 2.48 -7.57
N VAL A 85 3.40 1.70 -6.99
CA VAL A 85 2.12 1.37 -7.62
C VAL A 85 0.97 1.38 -6.61
N ARG A 86 -0.23 1.58 -7.10
CA ARG A 86 -1.48 1.29 -6.38
C ARG A 86 -2.11 0.06 -7.00
N VAL A 87 -2.52 -0.86 -6.17
CA VAL A 87 -3.03 -2.17 -6.61
C VAL A 87 -4.42 -2.41 -6.04
N ALA A 88 -5.33 -2.83 -6.89
CA ALA A 88 -6.62 -3.39 -6.49
C ALA A 88 -6.73 -4.81 -7.04
N VAL A 89 -7.24 -5.72 -6.22
CA VAL A 89 -7.43 -7.13 -6.57
C VAL A 89 -8.91 -7.44 -6.56
N PHE A 90 -9.35 -8.15 -7.59
CA PHE A 90 -10.74 -8.54 -7.82
C PHE A 90 -10.79 -10.05 -7.96
N VAL A 91 -11.81 -10.68 -7.39
CA VAL A 91 -12.13 -12.09 -7.59
C VAL A 91 -13.58 -12.24 -7.97
N HIS A 92 -13.87 -13.23 -8.82
CA HIS A 92 -15.16 -13.45 -9.43
C HIS A 92 -15.72 -14.84 -9.06
N PRO A 93 -16.17 -15.01 -7.80
CA PRO A 93 -16.82 -16.25 -7.39
C PRO A 93 -18.23 -16.38 -8.01
N THR A 94 -18.63 -17.60 -8.30
CA THR A 94 -20.01 -17.93 -8.69
C THR A 94 -20.70 -18.58 -7.52
N TYR A 95 -21.89 -18.10 -7.20
CA TYR A 95 -22.72 -18.62 -6.12
C TYR A 95 -24.05 -19.15 -6.65
N THR A 96 -24.53 -20.17 -5.96
CA THR A 96 -25.91 -20.66 -6.13
C THR A 96 -26.69 -20.47 -4.84
N LYS A 97 -27.98 -20.28 -4.95
CA LYS A 97 -28.87 -20.24 -3.80
C LYS A 97 -29.63 -21.55 -3.70
N VAL A 98 -29.51 -22.23 -2.57
CA VAL A 98 -30.26 -23.41 -2.26
C VAL A 98 -31.65 -22.97 -1.80
N ALA A 99 -32.67 -23.28 -2.58
CA ALA A 99 -34.06 -23.00 -2.19
C ALA A 99 -34.47 -23.98 -1.09
N ASN A 100 -34.89 -23.49 0.05
CA ASN A 100 -35.35 -24.32 1.16
C ASN A 100 -36.73 -24.93 0.93
N THR A 101 -37.50 -24.44 -0.06
CA THR A 101 -38.86 -24.93 -0.38
C THR A 101 -39.18 -24.64 -1.83
N GLY A 102 -39.39 -25.71 -2.63
CA GLY A 102 -39.94 -25.63 -3.97
C GLY A 102 -38.94 -25.56 -5.14
N PRO A 103 -39.43 -25.72 -6.39
CA PRO A 103 -38.60 -25.90 -7.59
C PRO A 103 -38.05 -24.58 -8.18
N ALA A 104 -37.92 -23.53 -7.39
CA ALA A 104 -37.37 -22.27 -7.91
C ALA A 104 -35.83 -22.40 -8.10
N HIS A 105 -35.46 -22.69 -9.32
CA HIS A 105 -34.04 -22.63 -9.74
C HIS A 105 -33.64 -21.16 -9.86
N ILE A 106 -32.92 -20.66 -8.84
CA ILE A 106 -32.27 -19.36 -8.94
C ILE A 106 -30.98 -19.55 -9.74
N PRO A 107 -30.83 -18.86 -10.88
CA PRO A 107 -29.65 -19.02 -11.71
C PRO A 107 -28.40 -18.63 -10.93
N PRO A 108 -27.25 -19.27 -11.19
CA PRO A 108 -25.96 -18.87 -10.62
C PRO A 108 -25.66 -17.39 -10.92
N PHE A 109 -25.07 -16.71 -9.98
CA PHE A 109 -24.65 -15.33 -10.14
C PHE A 109 -23.22 -15.11 -9.61
N SER A 110 -22.52 -14.15 -10.21
CA SER A 110 -21.11 -13.92 -9.94
C SER A 110 -20.88 -12.48 -9.49
N PRO A 111 -20.97 -12.19 -8.19
CA PRO A 111 -20.58 -10.88 -7.65
C PRO A 111 -19.08 -10.70 -7.77
N VAL A 112 -18.65 -9.46 -7.79
CA VAL A 112 -17.22 -9.11 -7.76
C VAL A 112 -16.83 -8.78 -6.34
N LEU A 113 -15.95 -9.58 -5.74
CA LEU A 113 -15.30 -9.24 -4.49
C LEU A 113 -13.98 -8.52 -4.81
N ARG A 114 -13.75 -7.38 -4.18
CA ARG A 114 -12.56 -6.56 -4.50
C ARG A 114 -11.92 -5.98 -3.26
N THR A 115 -10.64 -5.66 -3.32
CA THR A 115 -9.97 -4.82 -2.32
C THR A 115 -10.22 -3.34 -2.61
N ARG A 116 -9.86 -2.49 -1.66
CA ARG A 116 -9.61 -1.07 -1.97
C ARG A 116 -8.32 -0.97 -2.76
N LEU A 117 -8.07 0.20 -3.33
CA LEU A 117 -6.80 0.52 -3.96
C LEU A 117 -5.74 0.68 -2.85
N ILE A 118 -4.72 -0.18 -2.84
CA ILE A 118 -3.67 -0.24 -1.82
C ILE A 118 -2.37 0.21 -2.46
N ALA A 119 -1.66 1.14 -1.82
CA ALA A 119 -0.36 1.58 -2.27
C ALA A 119 0.72 0.56 -1.91
N VAL A 120 1.54 0.18 -2.89
CA VAL A 120 2.74 -0.64 -2.71
C VAL A 120 3.92 0.17 -3.22
N LEU A 121 4.72 0.68 -2.31
CA LEU A 121 5.76 1.65 -2.62
C LEU A 121 7.13 0.99 -2.85
N ARG A 122 7.33 -0.20 -2.30
CA ARG A 122 8.62 -0.92 -2.33
C ARG A 122 8.40 -2.43 -2.28
N LYS A 123 9.37 -3.19 -2.80
CA LYS A 123 9.31 -4.66 -2.83
C LYS A 123 9.13 -5.31 -1.45
N HIS A 124 9.76 -4.79 -0.41
CA HIS A 124 9.64 -5.36 0.94
C HIS A 124 8.23 -5.21 1.54
N ALA A 125 7.38 -4.33 0.99
CA ALA A 125 5.99 -4.18 1.42
C ALA A 125 5.06 -5.25 0.80
N ILE A 126 5.52 -6.02 -0.18
CA ILE A 126 4.68 -7.00 -0.88
C ILE A 126 4.13 -8.10 0.05
N PRO A 127 4.90 -8.71 0.97
CA PRO A 127 4.34 -9.73 1.86
C PRO A 127 3.18 -9.21 2.71
N GLN A 128 3.33 -8.01 3.29
CA GLN A 128 2.25 -7.38 4.05
C GLN A 128 1.07 -7.03 3.16
N PHE A 129 1.31 -6.48 1.96
CA PHE A 129 0.28 -6.20 0.98
C PHE A 129 -0.54 -7.45 0.63
N ILE A 130 0.12 -8.59 0.35
CA ILE A 130 -0.56 -9.85 0.06
C ILE A 130 -1.41 -10.29 1.24
N HIS A 131 -0.86 -10.24 2.46
CA HIS A 131 -1.60 -10.56 3.67
C HIS A 131 -2.89 -9.73 3.77
N ASP A 132 -2.80 -8.41 3.62
CA ASP A 132 -3.93 -7.48 3.70
C ASP A 132 -4.98 -7.73 2.60
N VAL A 133 -4.53 -8.07 1.39
CA VAL A 133 -5.40 -8.46 0.28
C VAL A 133 -6.19 -9.71 0.61
N LEU A 134 -5.50 -10.77 1.08
CA LEU A 134 -6.16 -12.04 1.41
C LEU A 134 -7.16 -11.86 2.56
N GLU A 135 -6.79 -11.17 3.63
CA GLU A 135 -7.69 -10.89 4.75
C GLU A 135 -8.91 -10.05 4.32
N THR A 136 -8.71 -9.05 3.47
CA THR A 136 -9.82 -8.25 2.95
C THR A 136 -10.79 -9.09 2.14
N LEU A 137 -10.29 -9.95 1.26
CA LEU A 137 -11.12 -10.80 0.42
C LEU A 137 -11.85 -11.87 1.24
N ARG A 138 -11.18 -12.49 2.23
CA ARG A 138 -11.80 -13.41 3.21
C ARG A 138 -12.95 -12.75 3.95
N SER A 139 -12.70 -11.58 4.51
CA SER A 139 -13.70 -10.82 5.26
C SER A 139 -14.91 -10.47 4.39
N ARG A 140 -14.68 -10.05 3.14
CA ARG A 140 -15.76 -9.74 2.18
C ARG A 140 -16.56 -10.97 1.80
N HIS A 141 -15.90 -12.09 1.54
CA HIS A 141 -16.54 -13.37 1.26
C HIS A 141 -17.40 -13.82 2.45
N ALA A 142 -16.83 -13.81 3.66
CA ALA A 142 -17.55 -14.19 4.87
C ALA A 142 -18.77 -13.30 5.16
N THR A 143 -18.63 -11.99 4.96
CA THR A 143 -19.73 -11.03 5.10
C THR A 143 -20.83 -11.32 4.08
N PHE A 144 -20.46 -11.51 2.81
CA PHE A 144 -21.39 -11.82 1.74
C PHE A 144 -22.17 -13.12 2.00
N MET A 145 -21.49 -14.17 2.45
CA MET A 145 -22.11 -15.44 2.80
C MET A 145 -23.06 -15.33 3.99
N ARG A 146 -22.72 -14.50 4.98
CA ARG A 146 -23.54 -14.30 6.19
C ARG A 146 -24.81 -13.48 5.89
N GLU A 147 -24.69 -12.43 5.09
CA GLU A 147 -25.82 -11.53 4.77
C GLU A 147 -26.84 -12.18 3.83
N SER A 148 -26.46 -13.25 3.14
CA SER A 148 -27.29 -13.90 2.14
C SER A 148 -27.54 -15.36 2.54
N SER A 149 -28.63 -15.61 3.26
CA SER A 149 -28.97 -16.96 3.71
C SER A 149 -29.18 -17.93 2.55
N GLY A 150 -28.64 -19.14 2.69
CA GLY A 150 -28.78 -20.23 1.70
C GLY A 150 -27.87 -20.10 0.48
N LEU A 151 -26.88 -19.20 0.49
CA LEU A 151 -25.85 -19.15 -0.54
C LEU A 151 -24.82 -20.27 -0.34
N ARG A 152 -24.41 -20.83 -1.46
CA ARG A 152 -23.28 -21.75 -1.57
C ARG A 152 -22.34 -21.26 -2.65
N LEU A 153 -21.04 -21.28 -2.37
CA LEU A 153 -20.02 -21.09 -3.40
C LEU A 153 -20.06 -22.31 -4.34
N GLU A 154 -20.34 -22.07 -5.59
CA GLU A 154 -20.37 -23.09 -6.63
C GLU A 154 -18.99 -23.26 -7.25
N SER A 155 -18.39 -22.14 -7.64
CA SER A 155 -17.07 -22.17 -8.25
C SER A 155 -16.39 -20.80 -8.19
N ILE A 156 -15.06 -20.83 -8.26
CA ILE A 156 -14.22 -19.65 -8.51
C ILE A 156 -13.08 -20.05 -9.43
N ARG A 157 -12.84 -19.26 -10.45
CA ARG A 157 -11.82 -19.54 -11.47
C ARG A 157 -11.02 -18.32 -11.87
N MET A 158 -11.52 -17.12 -11.59
CA MET A 158 -10.99 -15.89 -12.17
C MET A 158 -10.69 -14.83 -11.13
N GLY A 159 -9.53 -14.19 -11.28
CA GLY A 159 -9.18 -12.98 -10.56
C GLY A 159 -8.56 -11.95 -11.49
N ASP A 160 -8.77 -10.67 -11.19
CA ASP A 160 -8.17 -9.55 -11.91
C ASP A 160 -7.26 -8.77 -10.96
N ILE A 161 -6.15 -8.28 -11.48
CA ILE A 161 -5.24 -7.39 -10.76
C ILE A 161 -5.16 -6.10 -11.56
N GLN A 162 -5.57 -5.00 -10.93
CA GLN A 162 -5.43 -3.67 -11.50
C GLN A 162 -4.28 -2.94 -10.81
N VAL A 163 -3.37 -2.44 -11.59
CA VAL A 163 -2.21 -1.69 -11.12
C VAL A 163 -2.23 -0.32 -11.78
N THR A 164 -2.26 0.70 -10.95
CA THR A 164 -2.11 2.08 -11.39
C THR A 164 -0.72 2.54 -10.99
N LYS A 165 0.03 3.07 -11.93
CA LYS A 165 1.27 3.78 -11.63
C LYS A 165 0.95 4.88 -10.63
N VAL A 166 1.69 4.95 -9.55
CA VAL A 166 1.72 6.19 -8.77
C VAL A 166 2.62 7.11 -9.56
N GLU A 167 2.02 8.02 -10.31
CA GLU A 167 2.79 9.09 -10.92
C GLU A 167 3.29 9.99 -9.79
N HIS A 168 4.44 9.63 -9.30
CA HIS A 168 5.29 10.63 -8.70
C HIS A 168 5.93 11.34 -9.90
N MET A 169 5.33 12.41 -10.32
CA MET A 169 6.12 13.35 -11.07
C MET A 169 7.30 13.65 -10.16
N ALA A 170 8.50 13.26 -10.57
CA ALA A 170 9.73 13.79 -10.03
C ALA A 170 9.70 15.30 -10.31
N TYR A 171 8.86 16.00 -9.60
CA TYR A 171 9.04 17.43 -9.42
C TYR A 171 10.23 17.54 -8.50
N ALA A 172 11.39 17.54 -9.13
CA ALA A 172 12.53 18.20 -8.58
C ALA A 172 11.99 19.41 -7.83
N GLY A 173 12.10 19.40 -6.50
CA GLY A 173 11.51 20.38 -5.60
C GLY A 173 11.59 21.80 -6.13
N ARG A 174 10.66 22.09 -6.99
CA ARG A 174 10.49 23.44 -7.52
C ARG A 174 9.86 24.24 -6.41
N ALA A 175 10.26 25.47 -6.34
CA ALA A 175 9.73 26.54 -5.52
C ALA A 175 8.29 26.30 -5.09
N TYR A 176 7.97 26.77 -3.87
CA TYR A 176 6.65 26.87 -3.25
C TYR A 176 5.45 26.53 -4.15
N THR A 177 4.70 25.51 -3.80
CA THR A 177 3.42 25.16 -4.41
C THR A 177 2.29 25.57 -3.48
N GLU A 178 1.33 26.32 -3.98
CA GLU A 178 0.21 26.82 -3.17
C GLU A 178 -0.68 25.67 -2.68
N LEU A 179 -1.07 25.69 -1.41
CA LEU A 179 -1.95 24.68 -0.84
C LEU A 179 -3.37 24.79 -1.44
N PRO A 180 -4.04 23.66 -1.70
CA PRO A 180 -5.46 23.68 -2.07
C PRO A 180 -6.30 24.41 -1.03
N GLU A 181 -7.37 25.02 -1.46
CA GLU A 181 -8.23 25.86 -0.60
C GLU A 181 -8.76 25.12 0.63
N PHE A 182 -9.10 23.82 0.48
CA PHE A 182 -9.58 23.00 1.59
C PHE A 182 -8.52 22.70 2.67
N LEU A 183 -7.22 22.74 2.32
CA LEU A 183 -6.11 22.62 3.28
C LEU A 183 -5.71 23.97 3.86
N SER A 184 -5.62 24.99 3.02
CA SER A 184 -5.21 26.33 3.46
C SER A 184 -6.19 26.92 4.46
N LYS A 185 -7.49 26.66 4.32
CA LYS A 185 -8.54 27.06 5.27
C LYS A 185 -8.40 26.42 6.65
N LYS A 186 -7.83 25.21 6.74
CA LYS A 186 -7.65 24.51 8.03
C LYS A 186 -6.49 25.05 8.85
N LYS A 187 -5.55 25.76 8.24
CA LYS A 187 -4.34 26.30 8.89
C LYS A 187 -3.54 25.26 9.70
N ALA A 188 -3.64 24.00 9.30
CA ALA A 188 -3.02 22.86 10.00
C ALA A 188 -1.67 22.44 9.38
N ILE A 189 -1.27 23.08 8.28
CA ILE A 189 -0.05 22.73 7.55
C ILE A 189 0.78 24.00 7.40
N ILE A 190 2.05 23.91 7.76
CA ILE A 190 3.04 24.96 7.50
C ILE A 190 3.60 24.70 6.11
N ASN A 191 3.40 25.66 5.21
CA ASN A 191 3.93 25.64 3.86
C ASN A 191 4.91 26.79 3.70
N VAL A 192 6.21 26.48 3.70
CA VAL A 192 7.25 27.50 3.67
C VAL A 192 7.48 27.99 2.25
N HIS A 193 7.43 29.30 2.07
CA HIS A 193 7.71 29.94 0.79
C HIS A 193 9.21 29.94 0.50
N ASN A 194 9.65 29.05 -0.37
CA ASN A 194 11.03 28.97 -0.84
C ASN A 194 11.08 29.11 -2.38
N ASN A 195 12.22 29.47 -2.88
CA ASN A 195 12.49 29.60 -4.32
C ASN A 195 13.68 28.73 -4.77
N ASP A 196 14.07 27.81 -3.92
CA ASP A 196 15.11 26.84 -4.14
C ASP A 196 14.55 25.40 -4.05
N ASN A 197 15.39 24.38 -4.21
CA ASN A 197 14.96 22.98 -4.19
C ASN A 197 14.88 22.40 -2.75
N ARG A 198 15.02 23.19 -1.70
CA ARG A 198 15.13 22.76 -0.31
C ARG A 198 13.79 22.60 0.42
N CYS A 199 12.67 22.48 -0.29
CA CYS A 199 11.33 22.37 0.31
C CYS A 199 11.22 21.29 1.38
N PHE A 200 11.84 20.12 1.17
CA PHE A 200 11.91 19.02 2.13
C PHE A 200 12.61 19.46 3.44
N GLY A 201 13.78 20.10 3.32
CA GLY A 201 14.50 20.62 4.49
C GLY A 201 13.71 21.67 5.27
N TYR A 202 13.05 22.61 4.57
CA TYR A 202 12.18 23.60 5.22
C TYR A 202 10.97 22.98 5.90
N ALA A 203 10.38 21.94 5.30
CA ALA A 203 9.26 21.23 5.90
C ALA A 203 9.66 20.57 7.24
N LEU A 204 10.81 19.88 7.28
CA LEU A 204 11.35 19.32 8.51
C LEU A 204 11.70 20.40 9.55
N LEU A 205 12.42 21.44 9.13
CA LEU A 205 12.83 22.53 10.04
C LEU A 205 11.63 23.29 10.60
N SER A 206 10.57 23.48 9.83
CA SER A 206 9.35 24.14 10.33
C SER A 206 8.62 23.31 11.40
N SER A 207 8.78 21.99 11.36
CA SER A 207 8.24 21.09 12.39
C SER A 207 9.12 21.02 13.64
N LEU A 208 10.44 20.99 13.44
CA LEU A 208 11.43 20.94 14.55
C LEU A 208 11.52 22.27 15.31
N HIS A 209 11.36 23.39 14.59
CA HIS A 209 11.53 24.76 15.10
C HIS A 209 10.30 25.62 14.75
N PRO A 210 9.12 25.34 15.32
CA PRO A 210 7.91 26.03 14.96
C PRO A 210 8.01 27.53 15.27
N ALA A 211 7.89 28.37 14.25
CA ALA A 211 7.88 29.81 14.40
C ALA A 211 6.51 30.29 14.91
N THR A 212 6.51 31.29 15.79
CA THR A 212 5.27 31.90 16.32
C THR A 212 4.65 32.92 15.36
N ASN A 213 5.48 33.59 14.54
CA ASN A 213 5.06 34.58 13.59
C ASN A 213 5.66 34.29 12.21
N HIS A 214 4.93 34.68 11.16
CA HIS A 214 5.41 34.53 9.78
C HIS A 214 5.89 33.10 9.45
N VAL A 215 5.15 32.11 9.91
CA VAL A 215 5.49 30.66 9.82
C VAL A 215 5.78 30.16 8.41
N SER A 216 5.32 30.86 7.37
CA SER A 216 5.59 30.52 5.97
C SER A 216 6.86 31.16 5.40
N ARG A 217 7.55 32.05 6.17
CA ARG A 217 8.73 32.73 5.65
C ARG A 217 9.98 31.90 5.84
N ARG A 218 10.69 31.59 4.78
CA ARG A 218 11.94 30.82 4.77
C ARG A 218 13.00 31.39 5.70
N ALA A 219 13.11 32.72 5.82
CA ALA A 219 14.06 33.42 6.69
C ALA A 219 13.94 33.03 8.19
N GLN A 220 12.78 32.46 8.60
CA GLN A 220 12.62 31.91 9.96
C GLN A 220 13.42 30.62 10.16
N TYR A 221 13.69 29.89 9.10
CA TYR A 221 14.24 28.53 9.13
C TYR A 221 15.68 28.44 8.59
N ASP A 222 16.10 29.41 7.75
CA ASP A 222 17.44 29.45 7.18
C ASP A 222 18.56 29.26 8.24
N PRO A 223 18.51 29.90 9.44
CA PRO A 223 19.56 29.73 10.45
C PRO A 223 19.68 28.30 10.99
N PHE A 224 18.59 27.54 10.96
CA PHE A 224 18.55 26.18 11.53
C PHE A 224 19.24 25.14 10.65
N PHE A 225 19.53 25.41 9.39
CA PHE A 225 20.38 24.55 8.58
C PHE A 225 21.81 24.43 9.16
N ALA A 226 22.30 25.49 9.83
CA ALA A 226 23.58 25.42 10.52
C ALA A 226 23.52 24.57 11.80
N VAL A 227 22.34 24.44 12.42
CA VAL A 227 22.12 23.61 13.61
C VAL A 227 21.92 22.13 13.23
N HIS A 228 21.44 21.87 12.02
CA HIS A 228 21.22 20.56 11.46
C HIS A 228 22.11 20.32 10.23
N PRO A 229 23.42 20.12 10.39
CA PRO A 229 24.35 20.02 9.26
C PRO A 229 23.99 18.90 8.29
N ALA A 230 23.46 17.77 8.79
CA ALA A 230 23.00 16.67 7.95
C ALA A 230 21.91 17.08 6.95
N LEU A 231 21.01 18.00 7.32
CA LEU A 231 20.04 18.57 6.38
C LEU A 231 20.69 19.51 5.36
N ASN A 232 21.75 20.19 5.72
CA ASN A 232 22.46 21.08 4.80
C ASN A 232 23.29 20.32 3.77
N GLU A 233 23.74 19.12 4.12
CA GLU A 233 24.56 18.23 3.28
C GLU A 233 23.73 17.33 2.35
N LEU A 234 22.39 17.34 2.48
CA LEU A 234 21.53 16.59 1.57
C LEU A 234 21.64 17.10 0.13
N GLU A 235 21.60 16.16 -0.79
CA GLU A 235 21.38 16.46 -2.20
C GLU A 235 19.91 16.79 -2.43
N TYR A 236 19.62 18.01 -2.87
CA TYR A 236 18.27 18.47 -3.16
C TYR A 236 18.00 18.56 -4.67
N PRO A 237 16.78 18.26 -5.12
CA PRO A 237 15.60 17.85 -4.35
C PRO A 237 15.69 16.41 -3.85
N VAL A 238 15.11 16.14 -2.67
CA VAL A 238 15.01 14.79 -2.13
C VAL A 238 13.88 14.03 -2.84
N GLU A 239 14.21 12.93 -3.47
CA GLU A 239 13.27 12.06 -4.15
C GLU A 239 12.68 10.99 -3.22
N ILE A 240 11.52 10.43 -3.60
CA ILE A 240 10.77 9.48 -2.74
C ILE A 240 11.56 8.19 -2.47
N ASP A 241 12.30 7.71 -3.45
CA ASP A 241 13.14 6.51 -3.31
C ASP A 241 14.36 6.72 -2.40
N GLN A 242 14.70 7.97 -2.12
CA GLN A 242 15.78 8.35 -1.20
C GLN A 242 15.33 8.47 0.25
N PHE A 243 14.04 8.52 0.57
CA PHE A 243 13.55 8.80 1.92
C PHE A 243 14.15 7.91 3.00
N GLU A 244 14.31 6.62 2.75
CA GLU A 244 14.93 5.69 3.71
C GLU A 244 16.40 6.02 3.98
N HIS A 245 17.13 6.34 2.93
CA HIS A 245 18.53 6.75 3.05
C HIS A 245 18.67 8.09 3.75
N VAL A 246 17.80 9.04 3.39
CA VAL A 246 17.75 10.37 3.99
C VAL A 246 17.42 10.29 5.48
N GLU A 247 16.42 9.49 5.89
CA GLU A 247 16.07 9.31 7.29
C GLU A 247 17.26 8.79 8.10
N ALA A 248 17.97 7.78 7.58
CA ALA A 248 19.17 7.24 8.22
C ALA A 248 20.31 8.29 8.31
N GLN A 249 20.45 9.13 7.29
CA GLN A 249 21.49 10.18 7.25
C GLN A 249 21.21 11.31 8.24
N ILE A 250 19.96 11.78 8.29
CA ILE A 250 19.58 12.92 9.16
C ILE A 250 19.28 12.49 10.59
N ASN A 251 18.99 11.21 10.82
CA ASN A 251 18.58 10.64 12.11
C ASN A 251 17.35 11.34 12.71
N ILE A 252 16.41 11.70 11.87
CA ILE A 252 15.13 12.31 12.25
C ILE A 252 14.03 11.47 11.63
N PRO A 253 13.18 10.78 12.42
CA PRO A 253 12.09 9.98 11.90
C PRO A 253 11.02 10.89 11.27
N PHE A 254 10.56 10.54 10.07
CA PHE A 254 9.51 11.27 9.39
C PHE A 254 8.61 10.33 8.58
N ASN A 255 7.36 10.74 8.44
CA ASN A 255 6.39 10.10 7.56
C ASN A 255 6.04 11.06 6.42
N VAL A 256 5.79 10.56 5.24
CA VAL A 256 5.36 11.36 4.10
C VAL A 256 4.04 10.85 3.59
N TYR A 257 3.07 11.73 3.51
CA TYR A 257 1.73 11.45 3.01
C TYR A 257 1.45 12.24 1.74
N THR A 258 0.60 11.70 0.90
CA THR A 258 -0.02 12.44 -0.20
C THR A 258 -1.54 12.28 -0.14
N PHE A 259 -2.27 12.98 -0.97
CA PHE A 259 -3.72 12.87 -1.06
C PHE A 259 -4.18 12.70 -2.51
N CYS A 260 -5.35 12.07 -2.69
CA CYS A 260 -6.02 12.05 -3.98
C CYS A 260 -6.64 13.42 -4.28
N ASP A 261 -6.46 13.89 -5.52
CA ASP A 261 -6.69 15.27 -5.91
C ASP A 261 -8.13 15.75 -5.86
N ASP A 262 -9.11 14.89 -6.07
CA ASP A 262 -10.47 15.38 -6.36
C ASP A 262 -11.28 15.83 -5.14
N ASP A 263 -11.00 15.30 -3.94
CA ASP A 263 -11.76 15.68 -2.73
C ASP A 263 -10.91 15.81 -1.45
N GLY A 264 -9.63 15.53 -1.49
CA GLY A 264 -8.70 15.63 -0.37
C GLY A 264 -9.02 14.75 0.84
N ARG A 265 -9.93 13.79 0.69
CA ARG A 265 -10.42 12.95 1.80
C ARG A 265 -9.56 11.74 2.05
N ALA A 266 -8.93 11.19 1.03
CA ALA A 266 -8.09 10.02 1.17
C ALA A 266 -6.62 10.43 1.23
N ARG A 267 -5.95 10.12 2.34
CA ARG A 267 -4.50 10.28 2.51
C ARG A 267 -3.86 8.94 2.28
N TYR A 268 -2.71 8.94 1.64
CA TYR A 268 -1.91 7.76 1.39
C TYR A 268 -0.50 7.98 1.91
N PRO A 269 0.05 7.04 2.69
CA PRO A 269 1.45 7.10 3.05
C PRO A 269 2.31 6.83 1.80
N LEU A 270 3.25 7.73 1.52
CA LEU A 270 4.32 7.53 0.56
C LEU A 270 5.53 6.90 1.22
N TYR A 271 5.77 7.29 2.46
CA TYR A 271 6.83 6.78 3.30
C TYR A 271 6.38 6.79 4.75
N ILE A 272 6.68 5.73 5.48
CA ILE A 272 6.50 5.63 6.93
C ILE A 272 7.83 5.25 7.53
N SER A 273 8.23 6.01 8.54
CA SER A 273 9.44 5.72 9.32
C SER A 273 9.42 4.29 9.86
N ARG A 274 10.53 3.58 9.76
CA ARG A 274 10.68 2.24 10.34
C ARG A 274 11.01 2.27 11.82
N GLU A 275 11.71 3.31 12.25
CA GLU A 275 12.20 3.40 13.63
C GLU A 275 11.14 3.93 14.58
N ASN A 276 10.30 4.87 14.13
CA ASN A 276 9.33 5.53 15.00
C ASN A 276 8.11 6.06 14.22
N PRO A 277 7.23 5.19 13.73
CA PRO A 277 6.09 5.61 12.91
C PRO A 277 5.10 6.53 13.65
N ASP A 278 4.98 6.37 14.98
CA ASP A 278 3.99 7.09 15.79
C ASP A 278 4.48 8.46 16.30
N THR A 279 5.79 8.69 16.30
CA THR A 279 6.41 9.93 16.81
C THR A 279 7.18 10.69 15.74
N GLY A 280 7.20 10.20 14.52
CA GLY A 280 7.85 10.85 13.39
C GLY A 280 7.13 12.14 12.98
N ILE A 281 7.88 13.02 12.31
CA ILE A 281 7.33 14.24 11.72
C ILE A 281 6.48 13.87 10.51
N ASP A 282 5.22 14.30 10.50
CA ASP A 282 4.33 14.09 9.35
C ASP A 282 4.52 15.18 8.31
N LEU A 283 4.95 14.79 7.12
CA LEU A 283 5.10 15.66 5.97
C LEU A 283 4.00 15.40 4.94
N LEU A 284 3.55 16.46 4.29
CA LEU A 284 2.61 16.35 3.18
C LEU A 284 3.35 16.61 1.87
N PHE A 285 3.36 15.60 1.02
CA PHE A 285 3.83 15.70 -0.35
C PHE A 285 2.68 16.05 -1.29
N ARG A 286 2.91 17.02 -2.17
CA ARG A 286 1.97 17.40 -3.22
C ARG A 286 2.69 17.43 -4.56
N ASP A 287 2.11 16.69 -5.52
CA ASP A 287 2.44 16.87 -6.92
C ASP A 287 1.91 18.25 -7.36
N GLY A 288 2.79 19.07 -7.94
CA GLY A 288 2.48 20.41 -8.39
C GLY A 288 1.71 20.47 -9.70
#